data_fd19d048d4ead7a5ce83946f9ba294a8
#
_entry.id   fd19d048d4ead7a5ce83946f9ba294a8
#
_cell.length_a   1.000
_cell.length_b   1.000
_cell.length_c   1.000
_cell.angle_alpha   90.00
_cell.angle_beta   90.00
_cell.angle_gamma   90.00
#
_symmetry.space_group_name_H-M   'P 1'
#
loop_
_entity.id
_entity.type
_entity.pdbx_description
1 polymer ?
#
loop_
_entity_poly.entity_id
_entity_poly.type
_entity_poly.pdbx_seq_one_letter_code
_entity_poly.pdbx_strand_id
1 'polypeptide(L)'
;MGKVLVFDVDGVIIDVSQTYHVAIKETAERYIGEEIPLEEVKRLKFHFGINNDYYATYAVIANKKFRVPEGEIVKLSKECKNAVAECIREKFNIPLSVEEVTDTFIGIFEKLKDRERLLIEPFVFEWLRKKGYKLGILTGRPESDLLYSFKKYNLLDKFDAIVHDDTLSDITLKKPNPYALKYTLELLGADKDTEKYYIGDTVSDLRMAEGYKEQYNDRNLTYIHCNFSEDHKRENLQGDITFYDPEELKNFLLEL
;
A
#
# COMPACT_ATOMS: atom_id res chain seq x y z
N MET A 1 29.24 -10.63 -0.61
CA MET A 1 28.43 -9.44 -0.82
C MET A 1 27.08 -9.70 -0.20
N GLY A 2 26.58 -8.81 0.68
CA GLY A 2 25.26 -8.99 1.29
C GLY A 2 24.15 -8.83 0.24
N LYS A 3 23.03 -9.54 0.43
CA LYS A 3 21.86 -9.44 -0.44
C LYS A 3 20.62 -9.24 0.41
N VAL A 4 19.81 -8.25 0.09
CA VAL A 4 18.57 -7.94 0.79
C VAL A 4 17.40 -7.77 -0.17
N LEU A 5 16.22 -8.24 0.24
CA LEU A 5 14.95 -7.95 -0.43
C LEU A 5 14.00 -7.32 0.58
N VAL A 6 13.39 -6.21 0.19
CA VAL A 6 12.33 -5.54 0.96
C VAL A 6 11.05 -5.61 0.15
N PHE A 7 9.97 -6.07 0.76
CA PHE A 7 8.68 -6.26 0.13
C PHE A 7 7.65 -5.30 0.72
N ASP A 8 6.82 -4.71 -0.13
CA ASP A 8 5.50 -4.29 0.29
C ASP A 8 4.61 -5.52 0.53
N VAL A 9 3.45 -5.33 1.13
CA VAL A 9 2.52 -6.43 1.46
C VAL A 9 1.34 -6.46 0.50
N ASP A 10 0.59 -5.36 0.44
CA ASP A 10 -0.61 -5.24 -0.38
C ASP A 10 -0.26 -5.22 -1.87
N GLY A 11 -0.95 -6.04 -2.66
CA GLY A 11 -0.67 -6.13 -4.10
C GLY A 11 0.66 -6.81 -4.48
N VAL A 12 1.48 -7.18 -3.48
CA VAL A 12 2.77 -7.88 -3.67
C VAL A 12 2.75 -9.27 -3.06
N ILE A 13 2.59 -9.38 -1.74
CA ILE A 13 2.53 -10.65 -1.01
C ILE A 13 1.08 -11.11 -0.86
N ILE A 14 0.16 -10.16 -0.67
CA ILE A 14 -1.25 -10.41 -0.38
C ILE A 14 -2.12 -9.64 -1.38
N ASP A 15 -3.02 -10.36 -2.05
CA ASP A 15 -4.09 -9.78 -2.85
C ASP A 15 -5.19 -9.22 -1.93
N VAL A 16 -5.38 -7.92 -1.99
CA VAL A 16 -6.37 -7.16 -1.22
C VAL A 16 -7.52 -6.62 -2.08
N SER A 17 -7.62 -7.07 -3.32
CA SER A 17 -8.63 -6.60 -4.29
C SER A 17 -10.06 -6.78 -3.81
N GLN A 18 -10.31 -7.78 -2.94
CA GLN A 18 -11.61 -8.10 -2.39
C GLN A 18 -11.83 -7.60 -0.94
N THR A 19 -10.95 -6.75 -0.44
CA THR A 19 -11.01 -6.22 0.94
C THR A 19 -11.14 -4.70 0.97
N TYR A 20 -10.06 -3.95 0.84
CA TYR A 20 -10.09 -2.49 1.01
C TYR A 20 -11.05 -1.77 0.06
N HIS A 21 -10.99 -2.02 -1.25
CA HIS A 21 -11.90 -1.38 -2.21
C HIS A 21 -13.36 -1.76 -1.99
N VAL A 22 -13.60 -3.03 -1.57
CA VAL A 22 -14.96 -3.48 -1.21
C VAL A 22 -15.42 -2.80 0.08
N ALA A 23 -14.54 -2.62 1.06
CA ALA A 23 -14.86 -1.90 2.29
C ALA A 23 -15.20 -0.43 2.02
N ILE A 24 -14.44 0.25 1.13
CA ILE A 24 -14.78 1.61 0.68
C ILE A 24 -16.18 1.62 0.06
N LYS A 25 -16.44 0.70 -0.87
CA LYS A 25 -17.74 0.57 -1.55
C LYS A 25 -18.88 0.38 -0.55
N GLU A 26 -18.83 -0.68 0.26
CA GLU A 26 -19.90 -1.03 1.20
C GLU A 26 -20.13 0.09 2.25
N THR A 27 -19.07 0.75 2.69
CA THR A 27 -19.18 1.90 3.59
C THR A 27 -19.85 3.07 2.89
N ALA A 28 -19.38 3.43 1.70
CA ALA A 28 -19.96 4.55 0.96
C ALA A 28 -21.45 4.33 0.66
N GLU A 29 -21.84 3.14 0.21
CA GLU A 29 -23.23 2.76 -0.07
C GLU A 29 -24.13 2.91 1.16
N ARG A 30 -23.61 2.55 2.34
CA ARG A 30 -24.37 2.71 3.60
C ARG A 30 -24.77 4.16 3.87
N TYR A 31 -23.89 5.11 3.57
CA TYR A 31 -24.18 6.54 3.78
C TYR A 31 -24.93 7.16 2.61
N ILE A 32 -24.71 6.72 1.39
CA ILE A 32 -25.33 7.26 0.18
C ILE A 32 -26.77 6.73 0.03
N GLY A 33 -27.00 5.46 0.36
CA GLY A 33 -28.28 4.78 0.21
C GLY A 33 -28.53 4.22 -1.20
N GLU A 34 -27.51 4.17 -2.05
CA GLU A 34 -27.53 3.64 -3.42
C GLU A 34 -26.32 2.73 -3.64
N GLU A 35 -26.44 1.76 -4.54
CA GLU A 35 -25.32 0.94 -4.99
C GLU A 35 -24.36 1.74 -5.86
N ILE A 36 -23.04 1.51 -5.67
CA ILE A 36 -21.97 2.09 -6.47
C ILE A 36 -21.19 0.95 -7.11
N PRO A 37 -20.96 0.95 -8.43
CA PRO A 37 -20.06 -0.03 -9.05
C PRO A 37 -18.67 0.01 -8.43
N LEU A 38 -18.08 -1.16 -8.16
CA LEU A 38 -16.73 -1.27 -7.57
C LEU A 38 -15.69 -0.53 -8.42
N GLU A 39 -15.79 -0.64 -9.75
CA GLU A 39 -14.91 0.05 -10.69
C GLU A 39 -15.01 1.58 -10.58
N GLU A 40 -16.16 2.10 -10.22
CA GLU A 40 -16.31 3.53 -10.00
C GLU A 40 -15.64 3.98 -8.69
N VAL A 41 -15.75 3.18 -7.64
CA VAL A 41 -15.06 3.43 -6.36
C VAL A 41 -13.56 3.46 -6.57
N LYS A 42 -13.01 2.48 -7.29
CA LYS A 42 -11.60 2.40 -7.64
C LYS A 42 -11.16 3.62 -8.46
N ARG A 43 -11.93 3.98 -9.50
CA ARG A 43 -11.68 5.16 -10.33
C ARG A 43 -11.62 6.44 -9.49
N LEU A 44 -12.57 6.62 -8.57
CA LEU A 44 -12.63 7.81 -7.72
C LEU A 44 -11.47 7.86 -6.74
N LYS A 45 -11.16 6.76 -6.05
CA LYS A 45 -9.99 6.68 -5.15
C LYS A 45 -8.71 7.06 -5.88
N PHE A 46 -8.50 6.47 -7.05
CA PHE A 46 -7.35 6.74 -7.89
C PHE A 46 -7.32 8.21 -8.35
N HIS A 47 -8.42 8.72 -8.91
CA HIS A 47 -8.52 10.09 -9.39
C HIS A 47 -8.27 11.13 -8.29
N PHE A 48 -8.73 10.86 -7.07
CA PHE A 48 -8.50 11.74 -5.92
C PHE A 48 -7.06 11.70 -5.41
N GLY A 49 -6.31 10.65 -5.71
CA GLY A 49 -4.92 10.46 -5.26
C GLY A 49 -4.79 10.32 -3.74
N ILE A 50 -5.80 9.71 -3.10
CA ILE A 50 -5.86 9.53 -1.65
C ILE A 50 -5.48 8.08 -1.33
N ASN A 51 -4.30 7.87 -0.74
CA ASN A 51 -3.80 6.54 -0.38
C ASN A 51 -4.51 5.95 0.85
N ASN A 52 -4.86 6.78 1.83
CA ASN A 52 -5.55 6.33 3.04
C ASN A 52 -7.00 5.96 2.71
N ASP A 53 -7.38 4.71 2.95
CA ASP A 53 -8.70 4.17 2.60
C ASP A 53 -9.86 4.81 3.36
N TYR A 54 -9.65 5.21 4.61
CA TYR A 54 -10.64 5.93 5.41
C TYR A 54 -10.98 7.29 4.79
N TYR A 55 -9.95 8.04 4.40
CA TYR A 55 -10.10 9.35 3.77
C TYR A 55 -10.64 9.23 2.34
N ALA A 56 -10.23 8.20 1.60
CA ALA A 56 -10.80 7.90 0.29
C ALA A 56 -12.29 7.58 0.39
N THR A 57 -12.71 6.82 1.41
CA THR A 57 -14.12 6.52 1.69
C THR A 57 -14.91 7.80 1.93
N TYR A 58 -14.40 8.68 2.79
CA TYR A 58 -15.03 9.96 3.06
C TYR A 58 -15.16 10.82 1.81
N ALA A 59 -14.12 10.87 0.99
CA ALA A 59 -14.09 11.61 -0.28
C ALA A 59 -15.13 11.07 -1.28
N VAL A 60 -15.28 9.75 -1.38
CA VAL A 60 -16.32 9.12 -2.23
C VAL A 60 -17.71 9.52 -1.75
N ILE A 61 -17.96 9.46 -0.44
CA ILE A 61 -19.25 9.89 0.15
C ILE A 61 -19.50 11.38 -0.13
N ALA A 62 -18.49 12.23 0.07
CA ALA A 62 -18.58 13.66 -0.19
C ALA A 62 -18.94 13.95 -1.66
N ASN A 63 -18.31 13.26 -2.59
CA ASN A 63 -18.63 13.39 -4.01
C ASN A 63 -20.03 12.92 -4.35
N LYS A 64 -20.41 11.71 -3.94
CA LYS A 64 -21.68 11.08 -4.36
C LYS A 64 -22.88 11.64 -3.64
N LYS A 65 -22.84 11.75 -2.33
CA LYS A 65 -23.96 12.21 -1.50
C LYS A 65 -24.08 13.73 -1.46
N PHE A 66 -22.97 14.42 -1.23
CA PHE A 66 -22.96 15.86 -1.01
C PHE A 66 -22.59 16.66 -2.26
N ARG A 67 -22.37 15.99 -3.39
CA ARG A 67 -22.08 16.62 -4.70
C ARG A 67 -20.84 17.49 -4.71
N VAL A 68 -19.86 17.19 -3.87
CA VAL A 68 -18.57 17.88 -3.91
C VAL A 68 -17.88 17.58 -5.24
N PRO A 69 -17.45 18.61 -6.01
CA PRO A 69 -16.82 18.41 -7.30
C PRO A 69 -15.51 17.62 -7.17
N GLU A 70 -15.27 16.67 -8.09
CA GLU A 70 -14.05 15.85 -8.11
C GLU A 70 -12.77 16.71 -8.11
N GLY A 71 -12.73 17.79 -8.91
CA GLY A 71 -11.59 18.70 -8.98
C GLY A 71 -11.26 19.40 -7.65
N GLU A 72 -12.28 19.70 -6.83
CA GLU A 72 -12.08 20.27 -5.50
C GLU A 72 -11.48 19.23 -4.52
N ILE A 73 -11.93 17.98 -4.60
CA ILE A 73 -11.35 16.89 -3.81
C ILE A 73 -9.89 16.67 -4.18
N VAL A 74 -9.57 16.62 -5.48
CA VAL A 74 -8.18 16.49 -5.98
C VAL A 74 -7.30 17.65 -5.51
N LYS A 75 -7.84 18.87 -5.48
CA LYS A 75 -7.12 20.04 -4.95
C LYS A 75 -6.83 19.87 -3.45
N LEU A 76 -7.85 19.54 -2.67
CA LEU A 76 -7.71 19.35 -1.23
C LEU A 76 -6.80 18.17 -0.86
N SER A 77 -6.79 17.09 -1.65
CA SER A 77 -5.90 15.95 -1.40
C SER A 77 -4.42 16.36 -1.49
N LYS A 78 -4.08 17.28 -2.38
CA LYS A 78 -2.72 17.83 -2.52
C LYS A 78 -2.36 18.83 -1.42
N GLU A 79 -3.32 19.68 -1.02
CA GLU A 79 -3.11 20.72 -0.03
C GLU A 79 -3.09 20.19 1.40
N CYS A 80 -4.05 19.31 1.76
CA CYS A 80 -4.29 18.85 3.12
C CYS A 80 -3.64 17.50 3.44
N LYS A 81 -3.22 16.75 2.42
CA LYS A 81 -2.57 15.43 2.60
C LYS A 81 -3.33 14.52 3.58
N ASN A 82 -2.74 14.29 4.76
CA ASN A 82 -3.27 13.40 5.80
C ASN A 82 -4.45 13.97 6.62
N ALA A 83 -4.95 15.15 6.26
CA ALA A 83 -6.14 15.75 6.85
C ALA A 83 -7.21 16.05 5.77
N VAL A 84 -7.13 15.37 4.62
CA VAL A 84 -8.01 15.67 3.48
C VAL A 84 -9.50 15.49 3.80
N ALA A 85 -9.86 14.49 4.58
CA ALA A 85 -11.25 14.23 4.95
C ALA A 85 -11.82 15.36 5.80
N GLU A 86 -11.07 15.84 6.78
CA GLU A 86 -11.40 16.99 7.63
C GLU A 86 -11.50 18.26 6.81
N CYS A 87 -10.56 18.51 5.91
CA CYS A 87 -10.60 19.66 5.02
C CYS A 87 -11.83 19.66 4.11
N ILE A 88 -12.21 18.51 3.56
CA ILE A 88 -13.45 18.36 2.78
C ILE A 88 -14.65 18.65 3.66
N ARG A 89 -14.71 18.05 4.86
CA ARG A 89 -15.81 18.25 5.81
C ARG A 89 -16.02 19.71 6.15
N GLU A 90 -14.94 20.41 6.51
CA GLU A 90 -14.99 21.81 6.93
C GLU A 90 -15.33 22.74 5.78
N LYS A 91 -14.64 22.60 4.63
CA LYS A 91 -14.85 23.47 3.45
C LYS A 91 -16.29 23.42 2.91
N PHE A 92 -16.89 22.24 2.93
CA PHE A 92 -18.23 22.02 2.36
C PHE A 92 -19.33 21.91 3.43
N ASN A 93 -19.00 22.15 4.70
CA ASN A 93 -19.92 22.06 5.85
C ASN A 93 -20.72 20.74 5.86
N ILE A 94 -20.02 19.62 5.63
CA ILE A 94 -20.67 18.31 5.58
C ILE A 94 -21.06 17.87 6.99
N PRO A 95 -22.35 17.59 7.26
CA PRO A 95 -22.83 17.18 8.59
C PRO A 95 -22.61 15.68 8.83
N LEU A 96 -21.41 15.19 8.54
CA LEU A 96 -21.00 13.81 8.73
C LEU A 96 -19.60 13.79 9.35
N SER A 97 -19.43 13.05 10.44
CA SER A 97 -18.15 12.93 11.12
C SER A 97 -17.20 12.03 10.32
N VAL A 98 -15.94 12.45 10.22
CA VAL A 98 -14.87 11.61 9.63
C VAL A 98 -14.65 10.36 10.47
N GLU A 99 -14.69 10.51 11.81
CA GLU A 99 -14.54 9.41 12.77
C GLU A 99 -15.66 8.37 12.58
N GLU A 100 -16.94 8.80 12.48
CA GLU A 100 -18.07 7.90 12.26
C GLU A 100 -17.95 7.07 10.98
N VAL A 101 -17.48 7.69 9.89
CA VAL A 101 -17.23 7.00 8.62
C VAL A 101 -16.07 6.01 8.77
N THR A 102 -15.01 6.40 9.47
CA THR A 102 -13.85 5.56 9.76
C THR A 102 -14.25 4.32 10.57
N ASP A 103 -15.00 4.49 11.64
CA ASP A 103 -15.48 3.38 12.48
C ASP A 103 -16.38 2.41 11.69
N THR A 104 -17.23 2.96 10.82
CA THR A 104 -18.08 2.16 9.93
C THR A 104 -17.22 1.35 8.96
N PHE A 105 -16.20 1.98 8.36
CA PHE A 105 -15.26 1.30 7.46
C PHE A 105 -14.54 0.17 8.19
N ILE A 106 -13.99 0.43 9.37
CA ILE A 106 -13.28 -0.58 10.18
C ILE A 106 -14.22 -1.76 10.46
N GLY A 107 -15.45 -1.51 10.88
CA GLY A 107 -16.42 -2.58 11.16
C GLY A 107 -16.84 -3.40 9.93
N ILE A 108 -16.76 -2.84 8.73
CA ILE A 108 -16.98 -3.55 7.46
C ILE A 108 -15.72 -4.30 7.07
N PHE A 109 -14.55 -3.65 7.10
CA PHE A 109 -13.27 -4.25 6.76
C PHE A 109 -12.97 -5.50 7.60
N GLU A 110 -13.24 -5.46 8.91
CA GLU A 110 -13.09 -6.62 9.80
C GLU A 110 -13.84 -7.88 9.34
N LYS A 111 -14.96 -7.71 8.60
CA LYS A 111 -15.72 -8.83 8.02
C LYS A 111 -15.19 -9.28 6.66
N LEU A 112 -14.42 -8.43 6.01
CA LEU A 112 -13.90 -8.67 4.67
C LEU A 112 -12.46 -9.17 4.68
N LYS A 113 -11.68 -8.94 5.72
CA LYS A 113 -10.25 -9.26 5.78
C LYS A 113 -9.94 -10.75 5.55
N ASP A 114 -10.90 -11.64 5.80
CA ASP A 114 -10.77 -13.07 5.47
C ASP A 114 -10.74 -13.36 3.97
N ARG A 115 -11.16 -12.42 3.12
CA ARG A 115 -11.14 -12.54 1.66
C ARG A 115 -9.77 -12.27 1.04
N GLU A 116 -8.80 -11.85 1.83
CA GLU A 116 -7.41 -11.75 1.38
C GLU A 116 -6.89 -13.08 0.85
N ARG A 117 -6.06 -13.03 -0.19
CA ARG A 117 -5.43 -14.19 -0.79
C ARG A 117 -3.92 -14.01 -0.83
N LEU A 118 -3.19 -15.10 -0.65
CA LEU A 118 -1.75 -15.09 -0.77
C LEU A 118 -1.34 -15.08 -2.24
N LEU A 119 -0.41 -14.20 -2.61
CA LEU A 119 0.19 -14.10 -3.95
C LEU A 119 1.55 -14.80 -4.01
N ILE A 120 2.31 -14.79 -2.89
CA ILE A 120 3.62 -15.44 -2.79
C ILE A 120 3.60 -16.39 -1.60
N GLU A 121 3.82 -17.67 -1.86
CA GLU A 121 3.77 -18.71 -0.84
C GLU A 121 4.98 -18.65 0.12
N PRO A 122 4.82 -19.02 1.40
CA PRO A 122 5.85 -18.94 2.43
C PRO A 122 7.18 -19.63 2.07
N PHE A 123 7.12 -20.71 1.28
CA PHE A 123 8.31 -21.47 0.89
C PHE A 123 9.28 -20.63 0.02
N VAL A 124 8.79 -19.63 -0.71
CA VAL A 124 9.63 -18.73 -1.52
C VAL A 124 10.54 -17.92 -0.61
N PHE A 125 10.01 -17.38 0.49
CA PHE A 125 10.80 -16.64 1.48
C PHE A 125 11.81 -17.55 2.19
N GLU A 126 11.42 -18.80 2.51
CA GLU A 126 12.35 -19.79 3.07
C GLU A 126 13.48 -20.12 2.11
N TRP A 127 13.18 -20.23 0.81
CA TRP A 127 14.17 -20.45 -0.23
C TRP A 127 15.17 -19.29 -0.31
N LEU A 128 14.69 -18.06 -0.39
CA LEU A 128 15.54 -16.86 -0.42
C LEU A 128 16.47 -16.78 0.80
N ARG A 129 15.94 -17.06 2.01
CA ARG A 129 16.76 -17.10 3.23
C ARG A 129 17.83 -18.19 3.17
N LYS A 130 17.52 -19.37 2.65
CA LYS A 130 18.52 -20.44 2.42
C LYS A 130 19.61 -20.04 1.42
N LYS A 131 19.30 -19.17 0.47
CA LYS A 131 20.25 -18.56 -0.46
C LYS A 131 21.08 -17.42 0.15
N GLY A 132 20.82 -17.07 1.41
CA GLY A 132 21.57 -16.04 2.15
C GLY A 132 21.01 -14.63 2.01
N TYR A 133 19.80 -14.45 1.48
CA TYR A 133 19.12 -13.18 1.47
C TYR A 133 18.58 -12.83 2.86
N LYS A 134 18.71 -11.57 3.27
CA LYS A 134 17.92 -11.01 4.36
C LYS A 134 16.65 -10.40 3.80
N LEU A 135 15.53 -10.66 4.48
CA LEU A 135 14.21 -10.26 4.01
C LEU A 135 13.58 -9.23 4.94
N GLY A 136 13.03 -8.16 4.36
CA GLY A 136 12.32 -7.12 5.09
C GLY A 136 10.92 -6.88 4.54
N ILE A 137 10.08 -6.35 5.41
CA ILE A 137 8.76 -5.79 5.08
C ILE A 137 8.79 -4.29 5.27
N LEU A 138 8.20 -3.57 4.32
CA LEU A 138 7.91 -2.14 4.43
C LEU A 138 6.50 -1.87 3.89
N THR A 139 5.54 -1.70 4.79
CA THR A 139 4.11 -1.60 4.44
C THR A 139 3.43 -0.42 5.12
N GLY A 140 2.38 0.11 4.47
CA GLY A 140 1.47 1.09 5.06
C GLY A 140 0.37 0.47 5.92
N ARG A 141 0.35 -0.86 6.12
CA ARG A 141 -0.61 -1.50 7.02
C ARG A 141 -0.32 -1.16 8.48
N PRO A 142 -1.35 -0.94 9.32
CA PRO A 142 -1.23 -0.99 10.78
C PRO A 142 -0.72 -2.36 11.25
N GLU A 143 -0.05 -2.38 12.40
CA GLU A 143 0.51 -3.61 12.99
C GLU A 143 -0.57 -4.70 13.17
N SER A 144 -1.75 -4.33 13.66
CA SER A 144 -2.85 -5.28 13.91
C SER A 144 -3.27 -6.04 12.65
N ASP A 145 -3.40 -5.34 11.52
CA ASP A 145 -3.82 -5.92 10.25
C ASP A 145 -2.72 -6.78 9.64
N LEU A 146 -1.47 -6.31 9.75
CA LEU A 146 -0.31 -7.07 9.31
C LEU A 146 -0.18 -8.39 10.08
N LEU A 147 -0.26 -8.33 11.41
CA LEU A 147 -0.16 -9.52 12.27
C LEU A 147 -1.29 -10.52 12.01
N TYR A 148 -2.51 -10.04 11.73
CA TYR A 148 -3.61 -10.91 11.35
C TYR A 148 -3.28 -11.73 10.11
N SER A 149 -2.89 -11.07 9.02
CA SER A 149 -2.58 -11.71 7.74
C SER A 149 -1.34 -12.61 7.84
N PHE A 150 -0.31 -12.14 8.54
CA PHE A 150 0.94 -12.90 8.71
C PHE A 150 0.75 -14.17 9.55
N LYS A 151 -0.12 -14.14 10.56
CA LYS A 151 -0.51 -15.35 11.30
C LYS A 151 -1.31 -16.31 10.42
N LYS A 152 -2.29 -15.78 9.68
CA LYS A 152 -3.14 -16.58 8.78
C LYS A 152 -2.31 -17.35 7.74
N TYR A 153 -1.25 -16.74 7.22
CA TYR A 153 -0.43 -17.29 6.14
C TYR A 153 0.93 -17.83 6.57
N ASN A 154 1.22 -17.94 7.88
CA ASN A 154 2.50 -18.41 8.42
C ASN A 154 3.72 -17.59 7.92
N LEU A 155 3.62 -16.27 7.93
CA LEU A 155 4.65 -15.36 7.45
C LEU A 155 5.47 -14.69 8.55
N LEU A 156 5.09 -14.79 9.84
CA LEU A 156 5.69 -14.04 10.95
C LEU A 156 7.19 -14.27 11.13
N ASP A 157 7.66 -15.48 10.87
CA ASP A 157 9.05 -15.92 11.05
C ASP A 157 9.89 -15.85 9.77
N LYS A 158 9.34 -15.34 8.69
CA LYS A 158 10.01 -15.33 7.38
C LYS A 158 10.88 -14.10 7.16
N PHE A 159 10.68 -13.03 7.92
CA PHE A 159 11.33 -11.73 7.69
C PHE A 159 12.25 -11.34 8.84
N ASP A 160 13.41 -10.76 8.51
CA ASP A 160 14.44 -10.33 9.45
C ASP A 160 14.17 -8.90 9.97
N ALA A 161 13.39 -8.10 9.25
CA ALA A 161 12.94 -6.77 9.68
C ALA A 161 11.51 -6.52 9.17
N ILE A 162 10.69 -5.87 10.00
CA ILE A 162 9.32 -5.49 9.66
C ILE A 162 9.12 -4.03 10.03
N VAL A 163 8.77 -3.21 9.03
CA VAL A 163 8.39 -1.80 9.17
C VAL A 163 6.96 -1.65 8.68
N HIS A 164 6.03 -1.40 9.60
CA HIS A 164 4.61 -1.18 9.36
C HIS A 164 4.23 0.27 9.67
N ASP A 165 2.99 0.65 9.44
CA ASP A 165 2.54 2.04 9.58
C ASP A 165 2.84 2.64 10.97
N ASP A 166 2.66 1.86 12.04
CA ASP A 166 2.90 2.33 13.40
C ASP A 166 4.38 2.38 13.80
N THR A 167 5.29 1.84 12.97
CA THR A 167 6.74 1.83 13.27
C THR A 167 7.35 3.24 13.21
N LEU A 168 6.90 4.05 12.26
CA LEU A 168 7.36 5.42 12.10
C LEU A 168 6.30 6.38 12.66
N SER A 169 6.58 6.97 13.82
CA SER A 169 5.65 7.90 14.48
C SER A 169 5.47 9.21 13.71
N ASP A 170 6.51 9.66 12.98
CA ASP A 170 6.42 10.85 12.12
C ASP A 170 5.88 10.44 10.74
N ILE A 171 4.64 10.85 10.47
CA ILE A 171 3.95 10.57 9.22
C ILE A 171 4.67 11.09 7.98
N THR A 172 5.51 12.13 8.12
CA THR A 172 6.27 12.70 7.01
C THR A 172 7.42 11.80 6.57
N LEU A 173 7.81 10.83 7.39
CA LEU A 173 8.87 9.86 7.13
C LEU A 173 8.35 8.55 6.52
N LYS A 174 7.02 8.36 6.46
CA LYS A 174 6.37 7.19 5.85
C LYS A 174 6.42 7.25 4.32
N LYS A 175 6.06 6.15 3.65
CA LYS A 175 5.88 6.12 2.18
C LYS A 175 5.06 7.31 1.69
N PRO A 176 5.47 8.06 0.67
CA PRO A 176 6.55 7.80 -0.29
C PRO A 176 7.91 8.41 0.09
N ASN A 177 8.17 8.75 1.37
CA ASN A 177 9.45 9.32 1.76
C ASN A 177 10.57 8.26 1.66
N PRO A 178 11.70 8.56 1.00
CA PRO A 178 12.86 7.67 0.89
C PRO A 178 13.42 7.16 2.21
N TYR A 179 13.20 7.91 3.29
CA TYR A 179 13.63 7.54 4.63
C TYR A 179 13.04 6.20 5.09
N ALA A 180 11.80 5.90 4.75
CA ALA A 180 11.16 4.63 5.15
C ALA A 180 11.95 3.42 4.62
N LEU A 181 12.34 3.45 3.33
CA LEU A 181 13.15 2.40 2.72
C LEU A 181 14.56 2.37 3.33
N LYS A 182 15.19 3.55 3.51
CA LYS A 182 16.51 3.64 4.15
C LYS A 182 16.50 2.98 5.53
N TYR A 183 15.52 3.33 6.36
CA TYR A 183 15.38 2.77 7.70
C TYR A 183 15.22 1.25 7.69
N THR A 184 14.41 0.72 6.78
CA THR A 184 14.23 -0.73 6.62
C THR A 184 15.53 -1.43 6.21
N LEU A 185 16.27 -0.84 5.27
CA LEU A 185 17.56 -1.35 4.82
C LEU A 185 18.63 -1.33 5.94
N GLU A 186 18.62 -0.30 6.77
CA GLU A 186 19.51 -0.21 7.94
C GLU A 186 19.23 -1.31 8.98
N LEU A 187 17.95 -1.62 9.25
CA LEU A 187 17.55 -2.73 10.11
C LEU A 187 18.05 -4.08 9.57
N LEU A 188 18.13 -4.23 8.26
CA LEU A 188 18.68 -5.42 7.60
C LEU A 188 20.20 -5.43 7.56
N GLY A 189 20.86 -4.34 8.00
CA GLY A 189 22.31 -4.18 7.97
C GLY A 189 22.86 -4.03 6.55
N ALA A 190 22.07 -3.49 5.63
CA ALA A 190 22.49 -3.20 4.27
C ALA A 190 23.40 -1.96 4.23
N ASP A 191 24.46 -2.04 3.48
CA ASP A 191 25.41 -0.96 3.17
C ASP A 191 25.39 -0.60 1.69
N LYS A 192 26.30 0.26 1.24
CA LYS A 192 26.39 0.69 -0.17
C LYS A 192 26.78 -0.45 -1.12
N ASP A 193 27.51 -1.45 -0.63
CA ASP A 193 27.98 -2.57 -1.44
C ASP A 193 26.98 -3.74 -1.46
N THR A 194 25.94 -3.66 -0.64
CA THR A 194 24.86 -4.65 -0.58
C THR A 194 23.98 -4.57 -1.83
N GLU A 195 23.70 -5.70 -2.45
CA GLU A 195 22.71 -5.83 -3.52
C GLU A 195 21.30 -5.75 -2.89
N LYS A 196 20.49 -4.80 -3.38
CA LYS A 196 19.20 -4.46 -2.79
C LYS A 196 18.08 -4.58 -3.81
N TYR A 197 16.99 -5.19 -3.39
CA TYR A 197 15.73 -5.22 -4.13
C TYR A 197 14.64 -4.61 -3.27
N TYR A 198 13.82 -3.75 -3.88
CA TYR A 198 12.57 -3.29 -3.30
C TYR A 198 11.43 -3.67 -4.23
N ILE A 199 10.40 -4.37 -3.71
CA ILE A 199 9.27 -4.87 -4.46
C ILE A 199 8.01 -4.15 -3.97
N GLY A 200 7.30 -3.46 -4.87
CA GLY A 200 6.10 -2.69 -4.57
C GLY A 200 5.17 -2.61 -5.77
N ASP A 201 3.95 -2.13 -5.57
CA ASP A 201 2.89 -2.11 -6.60
C ASP A 201 2.29 -0.72 -6.84
N THR A 202 2.63 0.29 -6.02
CA THR A 202 2.02 1.62 -6.08
C THR A 202 2.96 2.72 -6.60
N VAL A 203 2.38 3.85 -6.99
CA VAL A 203 3.13 5.11 -7.27
C VAL A 203 3.96 5.53 -6.05
N SER A 204 3.44 5.28 -4.84
CA SER A 204 4.13 5.59 -3.59
C SER A 204 5.44 4.83 -3.46
N ASP A 205 5.44 3.55 -3.82
CA ASP A 205 6.62 2.68 -3.81
C ASP A 205 7.66 3.10 -4.85
N LEU A 206 7.20 3.38 -6.07
CA LEU A 206 8.06 3.88 -7.15
C LEU A 206 8.77 5.16 -6.74
N ARG A 207 8.02 6.16 -6.28
CA ARG A 207 8.58 7.46 -5.83
C ARG A 207 9.56 7.31 -4.69
N MET A 208 9.26 6.41 -3.74
CA MET A 208 10.14 6.14 -2.62
C MET A 208 11.45 5.50 -3.09
N ALA A 209 11.40 4.52 -3.99
CA ALA A 209 12.58 3.85 -4.54
C ALA A 209 13.45 4.80 -5.37
N GLU A 210 12.84 5.60 -6.25
CA GLU A 210 13.54 6.63 -7.03
C GLU A 210 14.19 7.68 -6.12
N GLY A 211 13.41 8.22 -5.19
CA GLY A 211 13.92 9.18 -4.22
C GLY A 211 15.04 8.63 -3.35
N TYR A 212 15.01 7.33 -3.01
CA TYR A 212 16.11 6.68 -2.30
C TYR A 212 17.38 6.65 -3.15
N LYS A 213 17.30 6.21 -4.41
CA LYS A 213 18.44 6.18 -5.34
C LYS A 213 19.08 7.56 -5.50
N GLU A 214 18.26 8.60 -5.62
CA GLU A 214 18.73 9.98 -5.78
C GLU A 214 19.32 10.55 -4.49
N GLN A 215 18.56 10.49 -3.38
CA GLN A 215 18.93 11.16 -2.13
C GLN A 215 20.17 10.53 -1.47
N TYR A 216 20.31 9.21 -1.54
CA TYR A 216 21.42 8.50 -0.91
C TYR A 216 22.52 8.11 -1.89
N ASN A 217 22.39 8.48 -3.18
CA ASN A 217 23.31 8.16 -4.26
C ASN A 217 23.68 6.64 -4.25
N ASP A 218 22.63 5.80 -4.15
CA ASP A 218 22.76 4.35 -4.08
C ASP A 218 22.13 3.69 -5.32
N ARG A 219 23.00 3.25 -6.24
CA ARG A 219 22.59 2.61 -7.49
C ARG A 219 22.47 1.08 -7.39
N ASN A 220 22.80 0.51 -6.23
CA ASN A 220 22.68 -0.93 -5.98
C ASN A 220 21.28 -1.36 -5.54
N LEU A 221 20.29 -0.45 -5.66
CA LEU A 221 18.88 -0.75 -5.46
C LEU A 221 18.21 -1.02 -6.81
N THR A 222 17.62 -2.20 -6.96
CA THR A 222 16.70 -2.55 -8.06
C THR A 222 15.27 -2.43 -7.55
N TYR A 223 14.45 -1.58 -8.17
CA TYR A 223 13.02 -1.51 -7.90
C TYR A 223 12.25 -2.46 -8.82
N ILE A 224 11.51 -3.39 -8.22
CA ILE A 224 10.63 -4.32 -8.92
C ILE A 224 9.19 -3.84 -8.75
N HIS A 225 8.53 -3.53 -9.86
CA HIS A 225 7.14 -3.11 -9.86
C HIS A 225 6.22 -4.29 -10.14
N CYS A 226 5.22 -4.48 -9.26
CA CYS A 226 4.17 -5.48 -9.40
C CYS A 226 2.92 -4.84 -10.01
N ASN A 227 2.55 -5.25 -11.20
CA ASN A 227 1.40 -4.72 -11.93
C ASN A 227 0.35 -5.81 -12.14
N PHE A 228 -0.12 -6.42 -11.04
CA PHE A 228 -0.98 -7.61 -11.07
C PHE A 228 -2.47 -7.28 -11.24
N SER A 229 -2.89 -6.07 -10.89
CA SER A 229 -4.29 -5.66 -11.03
C SER A 229 -4.54 -4.91 -12.35
N GLU A 230 -5.77 -5.03 -12.89
CA GLU A 230 -6.18 -4.25 -14.06
C GLU A 230 -6.14 -2.73 -13.80
N ASP A 231 -6.30 -2.32 -12.55
CA ASP A 231 -6.23 -0.92 -12.16
C ASP A 231 -4.79 -0.39 -12.30
N HIS A 232 -3.80 -1.15 -11.86
CA HIS A 232 -2.38 -0.80 -11.98
C HIS A 232 -1.91 -0.81 -13.44
N LYS A 233 -2.44 -1.69 -14.28
CA LYS A 233 -2.11 -1.71 -15.72
C LYS A 233 -2.48 -0.41 -16.43
N ARG A 234 -3.50 0.31 -15.95
CA ARG A 234 -3.91 1.62 -16.51
C ARG A 234 -2.93 2.74 -16.17
N GLU A 235 -2.20 2.63 -15.07
CA GLU A 235 -1.22 3.65 -14.66
C GLU A 235 0.06 3.63 -15.50
N ASN A 236 0.31 2.53 -16.21
CA ASN A 236 1.54 2.31 -16.98
C ASN A 236 2.82 2.60 -16.20
N LEU A 237 2.81 2.29 -14.89
CA LEU A 237 3.98 2.41 -14.03
C LEU A 237 4.98 1.32 -14.37
N GLN A 238 6.26 1.67 -14.32
CA GLN A 238 7.35 0.73 -14.57
C GLN A 238 8.45 0.92 -13.52
N GLY A 239 8.96 -0.21 -13.02
CA GLY A 239 10.20 -0.25 -12.25
C GLY A 239 11.41 -0.49 -13.14
N ASP A 240 12.56 -0.76 -12.51
CA ASP A 240 13.73 -1.29 -13.24
C ASP A 240 13.39 -2.66 -13.84
N ILE A 241 12.53 -3.42 -13.14
CA ILE A 241 11.88 -4.66 -13.61
C ILE A 241 10.39 -4.51 -13.32
N THR A 242 9.52 -5.01 -14.20
CA THR A 242 8.07 -5.00 -13.99
C THR A 242 7.50 -6.39 -14.28
N PHE A 243 6.70 -6.91 -13.35
CA PHE A 243 5.95 -8.15 -13.50
C PHE A 243 4.46 -7.89 -13.57
N TYR A 244 3.78 -8.61 -14.45
CA TYR A 244 2.32 -8.50 -14.67
C TYR A 244 1.55 -9.71 -14.14
N ASP A 245 2.26 -10.73 -13.67
CA ASP A 245 1.71 -11.96 -13.11
C ASP A 245 2.49 -12.35 -11.84
N PRO A 246 1.81 -12.69 -10.72
CA PRO A 246 2.47 -13.15 -9.50
C PRO A 246 3.37 -14.37 -9.71
N GLU A 247 3.02 -15.28 -10.63
CA GLU A 247 3.83 -16.46 -10.94
C GLU A 247 5.17 -16.08 -11.62
N GLU A 248 5.18 -15.04 -12.47
CA GLU A 248 6.42 -14.52 -13.06
C GLU A 248 7.35 -13.96 -11.98
N LEU A 249 6.82 -13.17 -11.05
CA LEU A 249 7.59 -12.68 -9.91
C LEU A 249 8.12 -13.82 -9.05
N LYS A 250 7.28 -14.81 -8.74
CA LYS A 250 7.69 -15.99 -7.97
C LYS A 250 8.84 -16.74 -8.63
N ASN A 251 8.74 -17.00 -9.94
CA ASN A 251 9.81 -17.67 -10.69
C ASN A 251 11.11 -16.86 -10.65
N PHE A 252 11.05 -15.55 -10.86
CA PHE A 252 12.21 -14.67 -10.72
C PHE A 252 12.84 -14.78 -9.33
N LEU A 253 12.04 -14.73 -8.25
CA LEU A 253 12.54 -14.85 -6.88
C LEU A 253 13.20 -16.19 -6.58
N LEU A 254 12.76 -17.27 -7.22
CA LEU A 254 13.34 -18.60 -7.07
C LEU A 254 14.65 -18.78 -7.88
N GLU A 255 14.88 -17.95 -8.89
CA GLU A 255 16.10 -17.94 -9.70
C GLU A 255 17.23 -17.09 -9.08
N LEU A 256 16.89 -16.13 -8.18
CA LEU A 256 17.88 -15.35 -7.45
C LEU A 256 18.80 -16.23 -6.59
#